data_98e0444de0d60df840ba7647c4bf5c6b
#
_entry.id   98e0444de0d60df840ba7647c4bf5c6b
#
_cell.length_a   1.000
_cell.length_b   1.000
_cell.length_c   1.000
_cell.angle_alpha   90.00
_cell.angle_beta   90.00
_cell.angle_gamma   90.00
#
_symmetry.space_group_name_H-M   'P 1'
#
loop_
_entity.id
_entity.type
_entity.pdbx_description
1 polymer ?
#
loop_
_entity_poly.entity_id
_entity_poly.type
_entity_poly.pdbx_seq_one_letter_code
_entity_poly.pdbx_strand_id
1 'polypeptide(L)'
;NMQPYIQIGAGKNNTEYSKLVGILNKYRKENKVIFTIHQSIWLPSDDFYINIASSDRQIREDSIKCIQKNIEFARDIGVRDISFHGGYATDKLSQEYEFAPLDSQNSISYEEAYDNSIDSLNKLKKIANNDIKLSIENFNFRPERRYLFSRVGDFDRLPEGIGVILNIGHLYYTQKKLKQDNYINEMINALSNRVNEIHINDNDGSEDLHKLVGDGKIPIKEILEQIVKNRNIPHLIIEAHRNRHNYSDDDLANNILKLREIAKL
;
A
#
# COMPACT_ATOMS: atom_id res chain seq x y z
N ASN A 1 2.42 -25.36 7.46
CA ASN A 1 3.14 -24.30 8.20
C ASN A 1 3.27 -23.10 7.27
N MET A 2 2.38 -22.10 7.43
CA MET A 2 2.53 -20.84 6.71
C MET A 2 3.74 -20.11 7.25
N GLN A 3 4.62 -19.68 6.36
CA GLN A 3 5.77 -18.87 6.71
C GLN A 3 5.28 -17.44 7.03
N PRO A 4 5.75 -16.79 8.11
CA PRO A 4 5.28 -15.46 8.46
C PRO A 4 5.81 -14.41 7.48
N TYR A 5 4.94 -13.48 7.12
CA TYR A 5 5.29 -12.29 6.34
C TYR A 5 5.41 -11.08 7.26
N ILE A 6 6.42 -10.26 7.02
CA ILE A 6 6.64 -9.00 7.73
C ILE A 6 6.84 -7.91 6.68
N GLN A 7 6.00 -6.89 6.71
CA GLN A 7 6.14 -5.74 5.85
C GLN A 7 7.03 -4.69 6.52
N ILE A 8 8.03 -4.25 5.78
CA ILE A 8 8.89 -3.13 6.17
C ILE A 8 8.22 -1.88 5.60
N GLY A 9 7.68 -1.06 6.49
CA GLY A 9 6.97 0.16 6.12
C GLY A 9 7.85 1.41 6.07
N ALA A 10 7.26 2.48 5.55
CA ALA A 10 7.85 3.81 5.59
C ALA A 10 8.05 4.30 7.03
N GLY A 11 9.12 5.02 7.25
CA GLY A 11 9.41 5.62 8.55
C GLY A 11 10.72 6.40 8.52
N LYS A 12 10.92 7.25 9.53
CA LYS A 12 12.22 7.91 9.73
C LYS A 12 13.26 6.85 10.07
N ASN A 13 14.06 6.48 9.12
CA ASN A 13 15.11 5.49 9.32
C ASN A 13 16.46 6.18 9.40
N ASN A 14 16.97 6.37 10.62
CA ASN A 14 18.30 6.89 10.90
C ASN A 14 19.37 5.78 10.92
N THR A 15 19.01 4.54 10.60
CA THR A 15 19.94 3.42 10.59
C THR A 15 20.76 3.45 9.30
N GLU A 16 22.05 3.31 9.43
CA GLU A 16 22.94 3.18 8.28
C GLU A 16 22.52 1.99 7.40
N TYR A 17 22.54 2.18 6.09
CA TYR A 17 22.09 1.20 5.09
C TYR A 17 22.67 -0.19 5.31
N SER A 18 24.02 -0.27 5.38
CA SER A 18 24.74 -1.54 5.55
C SER A 18 24.36 -2.26 6.85
N LYS A 19 24.17 -1.51 7.92
CA LYS A 19 23.76 -2.03 9.23
C LYS A 19 22.32 -2.60 9.15
N LEU A 20 21.41 -1.89 8.50
CA LEU A 20 20.02 -2.36 8.33
C LEU A 20 19.97 -3.64 7.49
N VAL A 21 20.71 -3.70 6.37
CA VAL A 21 20.84 -4.91 5.55
C VAL A 21 21.35 -6.09 6.39
N GLY A 22 22.39 -5.87 7.21
CA GLY A 22 22.93 -6.92 8.08
C GLY A 22 21.91 -7.43 9.09
N ILE A 23 21.18 -6.52 9.76
CA ILE A 23 20.14 -6.89 10.75
C ILE A 23 19.03 -7.71 10.11
N LEU A 24 18.47 -7.24 8.99
CA LEU A 24 17.35 -7.91 8.34
C LEU A 24 17.72 -9.26 7.75
N ASN A 25 18.90 -9.38 7.14
CA ASN A 25 19.40 -10.67 6.64
C ASN A 25 19.60 -11.68 7.76
N LYS A 26 20.15 -11.24 8.92
CA LYS A 26 20.28 -12.10 10.10
C LYS A 26 18.90 -12.53 10.61
N TYR A 27 17.99 -11.56 10.83
CA TYR A 27 16.64 -11.85 11.33
C TYR A 27 15.87 -12.81 10.42
N ARG A 28 15.95 -12.62 9.09
CA ARG A 28 15.32 -13.52 8.11
C ARG A 28 15.80 -14.95 8.22
N LYS A 29 17.12 -15.15 8.36
CA LYS A 29 17.72 -16.48 8.49
C LYS A 29 17.31 -17.18 9.78
N GLU A 30 17.32 -16.46 10.90
CA GLU A 30 17.02 -16.99 12.23
C GLU A 30 15.53 -17.33 12.40
N ASN A 31 14.63 -16.51 11.85
CA ASN A 31 13.19 -16.60 12.08
C ASN A 31 12.40 -17.19 10.91
N LYS A 32 13.06 -17.49 9.78
CA LYS A 32 12.41 -18.00 8.56
C LYS A 32 11.23 -17.15 8.10
N VAL A 33 11.38 -15.83 8.15
CA VAL A 33 10.36 -14.86 7.71
C VAL A 33 10.58 -14.44 6.26
N ILE A 34 9.51 -14.02 5.60
CA ILE A 34 9.54 -13.37 4.30
C ILE A 34 9.27 -11.88 4.54
N PHE A 35 10.11 -11.02 3.96
CA PHE A 35 9.87 -9.57 3.99
C PHE A 35 9.18 -9.11 2.71
N THR A 36 8.30 -8.11 2.85
CA THR A 36 7.83 -7.22 1.78
C THR A 36 8.19 -5.78 2.16
N ILE A 37 8.18 -4.87 1.20
CA ILE A 37 8.46 -3.46 1.45
C ILE A 37 7.24 -2.65 0.99
N HIS A 38 6.75 -1.76 1.87
CA HIS A 38 5.69 -0.81 1.54
C HIS A 38 6.16 0.62 1.74
N GLN A 39 5.92 1.47 0.75
CA GLN A 39 6.40 2.85 0.70
C GLN A 39 7.95 2.97 0.68
N SER A 40 8.47 4.18 0.80
CA SER A 40 9.92 4.38 0.82
C SER A 40 10.50 4.43 2.23
N ILE A 41 11.60 3.71 2.41
CA ILE A 41 12.34 3.67 3.68
C ILE A 41 13.30 4.87 3.77
N TRP A 42 13.74 5.39 2.63
CA TRP A 42 14.65 6.55 2.56
C TRP A 42 14.02 7.69 1.79
N LEU A 43 13.85 8.81 2.48
CA LEU A 43 13.35 10.06 1.90
C LEU A 43 14.51 11.08 1.84
N PRO A 44 14.50 12.01 0.88
CA PRO A 44 15.51 13.07 0.76
C PRO A 44 15.55 14.00 1.98
N SER A 45 14.39 14.23 2.60
CA SER A 45 14.21 15.00 3.83
C SER A 45 13.00 14.51 4.59
N ASP A 46 12.86 14.93 5.84
CA ASP A 46 11.71 14.59 6.68
C ASP A 46 10.37 15.13 6.13
N ASP A 47 10.42 16.20 5.36
CA ASP A 47 9.26 16.88 4.77
C ASP A 47 8.98 16.42 3.33
N PHE A 48 9.80 15.51 2.78
CA PHE A 48 9.60 15.03 1.43
C PHE A 48 8.45 14.02 1.38
N TYR A 49 7.56 14.24 0.45
CA TYR A 49 6.44 13.35 0.20
C TYR A 49 6.54 12.71 -1.19
N ILE A 50 6.50 11.38 -1.24
CA ILE A 50 6.61 10.67 -2.52
C ILE A 50 5.35 10.89 -3.34
N ASN A 51 5.51 11.50 -4.52
CA ASN A 51 4.45 11.66 -5.50
C ASN A 51 4.97 11.38 -6.92
N ILE A 52 4.80 10.14 -7.37
CA ILE A 52 5.20 9.73 -8.73
C ILE A 52 4.29 10.29 -9.83
N ALA A 53 3.19 10.96 -9.44
CA ALA A 53 2.22 11.61 -10.32
C ALA A 53 2.40 13.15 -10.39
N SER A 54 3.37 13.70 -9.66
CA SER A 54 3.61 15.14 -9.57
C SER A 54 3.76 15.81 -10.94
N SER A 55 3.21 17.01 -11.11
CA SER A 55 3.51 17.87 -12.25
C SER A 55 4.90 18.49 -12.14
N ASP A 56 5.39 18.69 -10.92
CA ASP A 56 6.77 19.10 -10.70
C ASP A 56 7.71 17.95 -11.04
N ARG A 57 8.53 18.18 -12.08
CA ARG A 57 9.47 17.19 -12.57
C ARG A 57 10.48 16.77 -11.51
N GLN A 58 10.94 17.70 -10.66
CA GLN A 58 11.93 17.40 -9.62
C GLN A 58 11.34 16.49 -8.55
N ILE A 59 10.11 16.80 -8.05
CA ILE A 59 9.40 15.95 -7.08
C ILE A 59 9.21 14.55 -7.66
N ARG A 60 8.79 14.45 -8.93
CA ARG A 60 8.56 13.17 -9.61
C ARG A 60 9.84 12.37 -9.76
N GLU A 61 10.94 12.98 -10.20
CA GLU A 61 12.24 12.30 -10.35
C GLU A 61 12.81 11.86 -8.99
N ASP A 62 12.70 12.66 -7.95
CA ASP A 62 13.16 12.31 -6.61
C ASP A 62 12.30 11.20 -5.99
N SER A 63 10.99 11.21 -6.26
CA SER A 63 10.10 10.11 -5.89
C SER A 63 10.51 8.78 -6.55
N ILE A 64 10.84 8.81 -7.85
CA ILE A 64 11.34 7.64 -8.58
C ILE A 64 12.67 7.16 -7.98
N LYS A 65 13.62 8.05 -7.65
CA LYS A 65 14.90 7.70 -7.01
C LYS A 65 14.70 7.05 -5.65
N CYS A 66 13.73 7.52 -4.85
CA CYS A 66 13.39 6.90 -3.56
C CYS A 66 12.95 5.45 -3.74
N ILE A 67 12.04 5.19 -4.70
CA ILE A 67 11.55 3.83 -4.98
C ILE A 67 12.66 2.98 -5.61
N GLN A 68 13.51 3.54 -6.48
CA GLN A 68 14.69 2.84 -7.00
C GLN A 68 15.61 2.38 -5.87
N LYS A 69 15.88 3.22 -4.88
CA LYS A 69 16.68 2.86 -3.71
C LYS A 69 16.05 1.71 -2.91
N ASN A 70 14.72 1.67 -2.81
CA ASN A 70 14.02 0.52 -2.24
C ASN A 70 14.20 -0.75 -3.07
N ILE A 71 14.21 -0.66 -4.41
CA ILE A 71 14.46 -1.80 -5.29
C ILE A 71 15.86 -2.37 -5.06
N GLU A 72 16.88 -1.51 -4.95
CA GLU A 72 18.25 -1.90 -4.64
C GLU A 72 18.33 -2.57 -3.27
N PHE A 73 17.71 -1.96 -2.27
CA PHE A 73 17.65 -2.53 -0.90
C PHE A 73 16.93 -3.87 -0.85
N ALA A 74 15.82 -4.02 -1.57
CA ALA A 74 15.10 -5.27 -1.66
C ALA A 74 15.99 -6.41 -2.19
N ARG A 75 16.79 -6.13 -3.21
CA ARG A 75 17.78 -7.09 -3.74
C ARG A 75 18.78 -7.51 -2.67
N ASP A 76 19.32 -6.56 -1.90
CA ASP A 76 20.33 -6.80 -0.86
C ASP A 76 19.80 -7.62 0.31
N ILE A 77 18.51 -7.51 0.63
CA ILE A 77 17.87 -8.30 1.69
C ILE A 77 17.06 -9.51 1.17
N GLY A 78 17.08 -9.74 -0.17
CA GLY A 78 16.38 -10.86 -0.81
C GLY A 78 14.86 -10.77 -0.76
N VAL A 79 14.31 -9.56 -0.77
CA VAL A 79 12.89 -9.25 -0.94
C VAL A 79 12.56 -9.19 -2.43
N ARG A 80 11.36 -9.63 -2.81
CA ARG A 80 10.90 -9.60 -4.20
C ARG A 80 9.66 -8.76 -4.43
N ASP A 81 8.98 -8.34 -3.37
CA ASP A 81 7.71 -7.64 -3.45
C ASP A 81 7.83 -6.27 -2.79
N ILE A 82 7.63 -5.23 -3.60
CA ILE A 82 7.63 -3.83 -3.19
C ILE A 82 6.30 -3.21 -3.59
N SER A 83 5.70 -2.48 -2.67
CA SER A 83 4.47 -1.74 -2.91
C SER A 83 4.60 -0.27 -2.52
N PHE A 84 3.81 0.56 -3.15
CA PHE A 84 3.75 1.99 -2.87
C PHE A 84 2.46 2.61 -3.40
N HIS A 85 2.22 3.86 -3.01
CA HIS A 85 1.06 4.60 -3.49
C HIS A 85 1.25 5.04 -4.95
N GLY A 86 0.18 4.98 -5.74
CA GLY A 86 0.20 5.34 -7.16
C GLY A 86 0.30 6.84 -7.46
N GLY A 87 0.24 7.69 -6.43
CA GLY A 87 0.41 9.14 -6.52
C GLY A 87 -0.85 9.95 -6.28
N TYR A 88 -0.72 11.25 -6.46
CA TYR A 88 -1.71 12.27 -6.10
C TYR A 88 -1.80 13.33 -7.19
N ALA A 89 -3.00 13.83 -7.47
CA ALA A 89 -3.20 14.93 -8.41
C ALA A 89 -3.00 16.31 -7.76
N THR A 90 -2.04 16.41 -6.84
CA THR A 90 -1.60 17.63 -6.16
C THR A 90 -0.22 17.44 -5.56
N ASP A 91 0.54 18.53 -5.44
CA ASP A 91 1.86 18.54 -4.78
C ASP A 91 1.84 19.35 -3.48
N LYS A 92 0.69 19.82 -3.06
CA LYS A 92 0.53 20.59 -1.84
C LYS A 92 0.22 19.69 -0.65
N LEU A 93 1.09 19.71 0.35
CA LEU A 93 0.86 19.07 1.64
C LEU A 93 0.05 19.98 2.57
N SER A 94 -0.82 19.37 3.38
CA SER A 94 -1.43 20.06 4.52
C SER A 94 -0.42 20.17 5.67
N GLN A 95 -0.76 20.97 6.70
CA GLN A 95 0.06 21.11 7.91
C GLN A 95 0.23 19.79 8.71
N GLU A 96 -0.59 18.77 8.42
CA GLU A 96 -0.60 17.48 9.10
C GLU A 96 -0.05 16.34 8.22
N TYR A 97 0.83 16.64 7.27
CA TYR A 97 1.36 15.67 6.30
C TYR A 97 0.30 15.02 5.40
N GLU A 98 -0.88 15.58 5.33
CA GLU A 98 -1.92 15.18 4.39
C GLU A 98 -1.99 16.18 3.24
N PHE A 99 -2.31 15.69 2.02
CA PHE A 99 -2.52 16.60 0.89
C PHE A 99 -3.67 17.55 1.18
N ALA A 100 -3.47 18.84 0.89
CA ALA A 100 -4.47 19.86 1.10
C ALA A 100 -5.77 19.52 0.35
N PRO A 101 -6.91 19.98 0.87
CA PRO A 101 -8.16 19.96 0.12
C PRO A 101 -8.00 20.61 -1.25
N LEU A 102 -8.92 20.30 -2.17
CA LEU A 102 -8.97 20.86 -3.51
C LEU A 102 -8.80 22.38 -3.50
N ASP A 103 -7.56 22.83 -3.72
CA ASP A 103 -7.26 24.22 -4.02
C ASP A 103 -6.97 24.30 -5.51
N SER A 104 -7.82 24.99 -6.23
CA SER A 104 -7.76 25.12 -7.69
C SER A 104 -6.44 25.69 -8.21
N GLN A 105 -5.67 26.38 -7.37
CA GLN A 105 -4.39 27.00 -7.77
C GLN A 105 -3.18 26.06 -7.74
N ASN A 106 -3.27 24.94 -7.03
CA ASN A 106 -2.12 24.02 -6.82
C ASN A 106 -2.45 22.56 -7.19
N SER A 107 -3.56 22.31 -7.84
CA SER A 107 -3.96 20.98 -8.29
C SER A 107 -3.79 20.84 -9.79
N ILE A 108 -3.28 19.71 -10.21
CA ILE A 108 -3.24 19.30 -11.63
C ILE A 108 -4.50 18.51 -11.98
N SER A 109 -4.79 18.34 -13.27
CA SER A 109 -5.90 17.49 -13.68
C SER A 109 -5.62 16.04 -13.29
N TYR A 110 -6.67 15.26 -13.03
CA TYR A 110 -6.51 13.82 -12.82
C TYR A 110 -5.88 13.13 -14.02
N GLU A 111 -6.23 13.55 -15.23
CA GLU A 111 -5.67 12.99 -16.47
C GLU A 111 -4.16 13.16 -16.53
N GLU A 112 -3.66 14.37 -16.31
CA GLU A 112 -2.23 14.66 -16.26
C GLU A 112 -1.52 13.87 -15.14
N ALA A 113 -2.13 13.79 -13.96
CA ALA A 113 -1.58 13.03 -12.85
C ALA A 113 -1.50 11.53 -13.16
N TYR A 114 -2.52 10.96 -13.80
CA TYR A 114 -2.46 9.57 -14.27
C TYR A 114 -1.38 9.35 -15.31
N ASP A 115 -1.26 10.24 -16.31
CA ASP A 115 -0.19 10.15 -17.31
C ASP A 115 1.19 10.16 -16.68
N ASN A 116 1.44 11.07 -15.75
CA ASN A 116 2.69 11.16 -15.00
C ASN A 116 2.96 9.90 -14.17
N SER A 117 1.93 9.38 -13.48
CA SER A 117 2.03 8.15 -12.69
C SER A 117 2.38 6.96 -13.57
N ILE A 118 1.67 6.77 -14.68
CA ILE A 118 1.90 5.66 -15.62
C ILE A 118 3.30 5.73 -16.24
N ASP A 119 3.77 6.93 -16.63
CA ASP A 119 5.15 7.11 -17.13
C ASP A 119 6.19 6.73 -16.06
N SER A 120 5.97 7.16 -14.82
CA SER A 120 6.83 6.83 -13.68
C SER A 120 6.83 5.32 -13.39
N LEU A 121 5.66 4.66 -13.41
CA LEU A 121 5.52 3.22 -13.22
C LEU A 121 6.25 2.43 -14.33
N ASN A 122 6.20 2.89 -15.58
CA ASN A 122 6.92 2.26 -16.67
C ASN A 122 8.45 2.39 -16.50
N LYS A 123 8.95 3.51 -15.98
CA LYS A 123 10.37 3.69 -15.63
C LYS A 123 10.78 2.75 -14.49
N LEU A 124 10.00 2.71 -13.42
CA LEU A 124 10.26 1.85 -12.27
C LEU A 124 10.21 0.36 -12.64
N LYS A 125 9.29 -0.05 -13.51
CA LYS A 125 9.23 -1.42 -14.03
C LYS A 125 10.51 -1.82 -14.77
N LYS A 126 11.10 -0.92 -15.57
CA LYS A 126 12.39 -1.17 -16.24
C LYS A 126 13.53 -1.35 -15.22
N ILE A 127 13.54 -0.54 -14.14
CA ILE A 127 14.53 -0.62 -13.07
C ILE A 127 14.37 -1.93 -12.29
N ALA A 128 13.14 -2.35 -12.03
CA ALA A 128 12.81 -3.60 -11.33
C ALA A 128 13.20 -4.87 -12.12
N ASN A 129 13.25 -4.80 -13.44
CA ASN A 129 13.81 -5.82 -14.36
C ASN A 129 13.29 -7.25 -14.11
N ASN A 130 12.02 -7.41 -13.77
CA ASN A 130 11.32 -8.67 -13.49
C ASN A 130 11.83 -9.47 -12.27
N ASP A 131 12.90 -9.07 -11.60
CA ASP A 131 13.38 -9.70 -10.36
C ASP A 131 12.68 -9.14 -9.11
N ILE A 132 12.12 -7.94 -9.21
CA ILE A 132 11.28 -7.30 -8.21
C ILE A 132 9.88 -7.08 -8.77
N LYS A 133 8.87 -7.52 -8.02
CA LYS A 133 7.47 -7.25 -8.31
C LYS A 133 7.08 -5.91 -7.70
N LEU A 134 6.55 -5.02 -8.51
CA LEU A 134 6.03 -3.74 -8.07
C LEU A 134 4.51 -3.81 -8.00
N SER A 135 3.95 -3.26 -6.93
CA SER A 135 2.51 -3.16 -6.74
C SER A 135 2.13 -1.76 -6.27
N ILE A 136 0.98 -1.28 -6.71
CA ILE A 136 0.38 -0.08 -6.14
C ILE A 136 -0.78 -0.46 -5.23
N GLU A 137 -0.96 0.32 -4.16
CA GLU A 137 -2.07 0.14 -3.24
C GLU A 137 -3.30 0.94 -3.71
N ASN A 138 -4.50 0.36 -3.59
CA ASN A 138 -5.72 1.14 -3.76
C ASN A 138 -5.89 2.12 -2.61
N PHE A 139 -6.09 3.39 -2.94
CA PHE A 139 -6.49 4.39 -1.97
C PHE A 139 -7.99 4.31 -1.63
N ASN A 140 -8.34 4.87 -0.48
CA ASN A 140 -9.72 5.21 -0.17
C ASN A 140 -10.17 6.42 -1.02
N PHE A 141 -11.44 6.44 -1.42
CA PHE A 141 -12.00 7.54 -2.20
C PHE A 141 -12.23 8.77 -1.33
N ARG A 142 -11.37 9.77 -1.52
CA ARG A 142 -11.46 11.09 -0.88
C ARG A 142 -11.23 12.17 -1.93
N PRO A 143 -12.29 12.76 -2.52
CA PRO A 143 -12.15 13.79 -3.55
C PRO A 143 -11.27 14.96 -3.11
N GLU A 144 -11.37 15.33 -1.83
CA GLU A 144 -10.60 16.39 -1.20
C GLU A 144 -9.10 16.09 -1.08
N ARG A 145 -8.70 14.80 -1.15
CA ARG A 145 -7.30 14.39 -1.07
C ARG A 145 -6.63 14.15 -2.41
N ARG A 146 -7.43 14.10 -3.48
CA ARG A 146 -6.98 13.93 -4.87
C ARG A 146 -6.10 12.68 -5.07
N TYR A 147 -6.41 11.59 -4.36
CA TYR A 147 -5.74 10.31 -4.52
C TYR A 147 -6.03 9.69 -5.88
N LEU A 148 -4.98 9.11 -6.50
CA LEU A 148 -5.14 8.24 -7.67
C LEU A 148 -5.44 6.81 -7.24
N PHE A 149 -5.94 5.98 -8.16
CA PHE A 149 -6.21 4.56 -7.91
C PHE A 149 -7.14 4.31 -6.72
N SER A 150 -8.21 5.07 -6.65
CA SER A 150 -9.24 4.96 -5.61
C SER A 150 -10.58 4.40 -6.13
N ARG A 151 -10.73 4.21 -7.43
CA ARG A 151 -11.94 3.68 -8.08
C ARG A 151 -11.59 2.53 -9.02
N VAL A 152 -12.58 1.69 -9.34
CA VAL A 152 -12.40 0.52 -10.23
C VAL A 152 -11.75 0.91 -11.55
N GLY A 153 -12.30 1.88 -12.27
CA GLY A 153 -11.79 2.29 -13.59
C GLY A 153 -10.39 2.94 -13.58
N ASP A 154 -9.91 3.38 -12.42
CA ASP A 154 -8.58 4.00 -12.31
C ASP A 154 -7.46 3.00 -12.67
N PHE A 155 -7.71 1.70 -12.48
CA PHE A 155 -6.74 0.63 -12.70
C PHE A 155 -6.66 0.13 -14.14
N ASP A 156 -7.57 0.56 -15.00
CA ASP A 156 -7.58 0.16 -16.42
C ASP A 156 -6.31 0.62 -17.15
N ARG A 157 -5.72 1.73 -16.69
CA ARG A 157 -4.50 2.32 -17.23
C ARG A 157 -3.21 1.73 -16.65
N LEU A 158 -3.32 0.88 -15.62
CA LEU A 158 -2.15 0.34 -14.92
C LEU A 158 -1.31 -0.53 -15.87
N PRO A 159 0.01 -0.27 -16.00
CA PRO A 159 0.87 -1.05 -16.90
C PRO A 159 0.81 -2.54 -16.60
N GLU A 160 0.90 -3.34 -17.65
CA GLU A 160 1.03 -4.79 -17.50
C GLU A 160 2.26 -5.13 -16.64
N GLY A 161 2.12 -6.12 -15.73
CA GLY A 161 3.18 -6.55 -14.82
C GLY A 161 3.31 -5.69 -13.55
N ILE A 162 2.57 -4.59 -13.42
CA ILE A 162 2.39 -3.90 -12.14
C ILE A 162 1.21 -4.53 -11.41
N GLY A 163 1.46 -5.00 -10.19
CA GLY A 163 0.45 -5.60 -9.32
C GLY A 163 -0.35 -4.58 -8.52
N VAL A 164 -1.25 -5.09 -7.69
CA VAL A 164 -2.08 -4.30 -6.79
C VAL A 164 -2.01 -4.86 -5.38
N ILE A 165 -1.89 -3.98 -4.39
CA ILE A 165 -2.22 -4.26 -3.01
C ILE A 165 -3.69 -3.91 -2.81
N LEU A 166 -4.45 -4.89 -2.33
CA LEU A 166 -5.86 -4.67 -2.04
C LEU A 166 -6.03 -4.35 -0.55
N ASN A 167 -6.16 -3.07 -0.21
CA ASN A 167 -6.44 -2.63 1.16
C ASN A 167 -7.94 -2.67 1.43
N ILE A 168 -8.36 -3.64 2.27
CA ILE A 168 -9.78 -3.89 2.57
C ILE A 168 -10.40 -2.71 3.34
N GLY A 169 -9.66 -2.08 4.23
CA GLY A 169 -10.14 -0.90 4.97
C GLY A 169 -10.46 0.27 4.06
N HIS A 170 -9.59 0.55 3.10
CA HIS A 170 -9.82 1.57 2.07
C HIS A 170 -11.05 1.27 1.21
N LEU A 171 -11.24 0.00 0.82
CA LEU A 171 -12.41 -0.41 0.04
C LEU A 171 -13.70 -0.22 0.81
N TYR A 172 -13.73 -0.63 2.09
CA TYR A 172 -14.93 -0.51 2.91
C TYR A 172 -15.30 0.95 3.16
N TYR A 173 -14.32 1.80 3.49
CA TYR A 173 -14.53 3.24 3.59
C TYR A 173 -15.12 3.81 2.29
N THR A 174 -14.52 3.47 1.15
CA THR A 174 -14.97 3.93 -0.18
C THR A 174 -16.39 3.48 -0.48
N GLN A 175 -16.71 2.21 -0.23
CA GLN A 175 -18.06 1.67 -0.38
C GLN A 175 -19.10 2.48 0.40
N LYS A 176 -18.81 2.80 1.67
CA LYS A 176 -19.69 3.61 2.52
C LYS A 176 -19.80 5.05 2.03
N LYS A 177 -18.68 5.65 1.61
CA LYS A 177 -18.64 7.03 1.11
C LYS A 177 -19.42 7.19 -0.19
N LEU A 178 -19.31 6.23 -1.10
CA LEU A 178 -20.03 6.22 -2.39
C LEU A 178 -21.47 5.72 -2.26
N LYS A 179 -21.85 5.10 -1.12
CA LYS A 179 -23.16 4.42 -0.93
C LYS A 179 -23.43 3.35 -2.01
N GLN A 180 -22.40 2.58 -2.35
CA GLN A 180 -22.43 1.52 -3.36
C GLN A 180 -22.20 0.17 -2.70
N ASP A 181 -23.24 -0.57 -2.36
CA ASP A 181 -23.13 -1.81 -1.59
C ASP A 181 -22.33 -2.93 -2.26
N ASN A 182 -22.14 -2.86 -3.57
CA ASN A 182 -21.41 -3.88 -4.34
C ASN A 182 -19.97 -3.46 -4.69
N TYR A 183 -19.49 -2.30 -4.23
CA TYR A 183 -18.21 -1.72 -4.63
C TYR A 183 -17.02 -2.63 -4.37
N ILE A 184 -16.96 -3.26 -3.20
CA ILE A 184 -15.87 -4.20 -2.85
C ILE A 184 -15.82 -5.37 -3.82
N ASN A 185 -16.96 -5.96 -4.17
CA ASN A 185 -17.06 -7.07 -5.12
C ASN A 185 -16.61 -6.64 -6.53
N GLU A 186 -16.98 -5.45 -6.96
CA GLU A 186 -16.57 -4.90 -8.24
C GLU A 186 -15.05 -4.73 -8.30
N MET A 187 -14.42 -4.18 -7.24
CA MET A 187 -12.98 -4.06 -7.14
C MET A 187 -12.27 -5.43 -7.14
N ILE A 188 -12.75 -6.39 -6.33
CA ILE A 188 -12.20 -7.74 -6.29
C ILE A 188 -12.25 -8.39 -7.67
N ASN A 189 -13.36 -8.28 -8.39
CA ASN A 189 -13.53 -8.87 -9.71
C ASN A 189 -12.66 -8.19 -10.77
N ALA A 190 -12.62 -6.86 -10.78
CA ALA A 190 -11.83 -6.08 -11.74
C ALA A 190 -10.32 -6.30 -11.56
N LEU A 191 -9.85 -6.37 -10.31
CA LEU A 191 -8.42 -6.49 -10.00
C LEU A 191 -7.96 -7.94 -9.86
N SER A 192 -8.87 -8.88 -10.04
CA SER A 192 -8.68 -10.28 -9.74
C SER A 192 -7.33 -10.87 -10.20
N ASN A 193 -6.77 -10.52 -11.35
CA ASN A 193 -5.51 -11.07 -11.88
C ASN A 193 -4.26 -10.26 -11.50
N ARG A 194 -4.41 -9.20 -10.72
CA ARG A 194 -3.32 -8.25 -10.38
C ARG A 194 -3.02 -8.18 -8.90
N VAL A 195 -3.85 -8.77 -8.03
CA VAL A 195 -3.64 -8.70 -6.57
C VAL A 195 -2.44 -9.55 -6.16
N ASN A 196 -1.42 -8.92 -5.61
CA ASN A 196 -0.22 -9.57 -5.07
C ASN A 196 -0.25 -9.70 -3.55
N GLU A 197 -0.93 -8.77 -2.86
CA GLU A 197 -0.96 -8.69 -1.41
C GLU A 197 -2.30 -8.09 -0.96
N ILE A 198 -2.72 -8.40 0.25
CA ILE A 198 -3.92 -7.85 0.86
C ILE A 198 -3.53 -7.18 2.17
N HIS A 199 -3.82 -5.90 2.30
CA HIS A 199 -3.76 -5.18 3.56
C HIS A 199 -5.09 -5.30 4.29
N ILE A 200 -5.01 -5.74 5.55
CA ILE A 200 -6.18 -5.97 6.39
C ILE A 200 -6.11 -5.05 7.58
N ASN A 201 -7.06 -4.18 7.66
CA ASN A 201 -7.38 -3.36 8.83
C ASN A 201 -8.90 -3.25 8.95
N ASP A 202 -9.37 -2.81 10.10
CA ASP A 202 -10.80 -2.66 10.35
C ASP A 202 -11.17 -1.19 10.58
N ASN A 203 -12.40 -0.85 10.24
CA ASN A 203 -13.01 0.45 10.51
C ASN A 203 -14.54 0.31 10.52
N ASP A 204 -15.24 1.39 10.86
CA ASP A 204 -16.71 1.41 10.87
C ASP A 204 -17.33 2.02 9.61
N GLY A 205 -16.51 2.43 8.65
CA GLY A 205 -16.90 3.08 7.39
C GLY A 205 -17.07 4.59 7.49
N SER A 206 -16.94 5.20 8.67
CA SER A 206 -16.99 6.66 8.84
C SER A 206 -15.65 7.31 8.53
N GLU A 207 -14.56 6.65 8.92
CA GLU A 207 -13.18 7.05 8.69
C GLU A 207 -12.30 5.83 8.41
N ASP A 208 -11.15 6.09 7.82
CA ASP A 208 -10.09 5.11 7.64
C ASP A 208 -9.26 5.00 8.92
N LEU A 209 -9.72 4.10 9.81
CA LEU A 209 -9.24 4.06 11.19
C LEU A 209 -8.05 3.14 11.41
N HIS A 210 -7.78 2.19 10.52
CA HIS A 210 -6.72 1.19 10.65
C HIS A 210 -6.74 0.47 12.02
N LYS A 211 -7.92 -0.04 12.42
CA LYS A 211 -8.09 -0.84 13.64
C LYS A 211 -7.68 -2.30 13.42
N LEU A 212 -7.49 -3.02 14.51
CA LEU A 212 -7.35 -4.48 14.48
C LEU A 212 -8.64 -5.16 14.00
N VAL A 213 -8.49 -6.33 13.40
CA VAL A 213 -9.61 -7.15 12.89
C VAL A 213 -10.60 -7.46 14.01
N GLY A 214 -11.83 -7.01 13.83
CA GLY A 214 -12.93 -7.17 14.77
C GLY A 214 -13.19 -6.01 15.72
N ASP A 215 -12.41 -4.92 15.59
CA ASP A 215 -12.63 -3.68 16.32
C ASP A 215 -13.42 -2.64 15.48
N GLY A 216 -13.84 -3.03 14.29
CA GLY A 216 -14.67 -2.24 13.38
C GLY A 216 -15.92 -3.00 12.94
N LYS A 217 -16.36 -2.76 11.72
CA LYS A 217 -17.58 -3.32 11.13
C LYS A 217 -17.37 -3.99 9.78
N ILE A 218 -16.13 -4.16 9.35
CA ILE A 218 -15.84 -4.76 8.05
C ILE A 218 -16.15 -6.26 8.10
N PRO A 219 -16.94 -6.80 7.17
CA PRO A 219 -17.17 -8.25 7.06
C PRO A 219 -15.94 -8.94 6.45
N ILE A 220 -14.81 -8.92 7.19
CA ILE A 220 -13.48 -9.35 6.69
C ILE A 220 -13.51 -10.83 6.25
N LYS A 221 -14.22 -11.68 7.00
CA LYS A 221 -14.33 -13.10 6.67
C LYS A 221 -14.96 -13.31 5.30
N GLU A 222 -16.11 -12.70 5.07
CA GLU A 222 -16.87 -12.80 3.83
C GLU A 222 -16.10 -12.24 2.63
N ILE A 223 -15.36 -11.14 2.85
CA ILE A 223 -14.50 -10.54 1.82
C ILE A 223 -13.35 -11.49 1.47
N LEU A 224 -12.66 -12.05 2.47
CA LEU A 224 -11.58 -13.00 2.25
C LEU A 224 -12.08 -14.26 1.54
N GLU A 225 -13.25 -14.80 1.93
CA GLU A 225 -13.88 -15.94 1.24
C GLU A 225 -14.09 -15.68 -0.26
N GLN A 226 -14.51 -14.48 -0.63
CA GLN A 226 -14.69 -14.10 -2.03
C GLN A 226 -13.34 -14.03 -2.78
N ILE A 227 -12.33 -13.46 -2.14
CA ILE A 227 -11.00 -13.36 -2.73
C ILE A 227 -10.41 -14.76 -2.92
N VAL A 228 -10.52 -15.65 -1.93
CA VAL A 228 -9.96 -17.01 -1.96
C VAL A 228 -10.63 -17.89 -3.01
N LYS A 229 -11.97 -17.80 -3.19
CA LYS A 229 -12.69 -18.58 -4.21
C LYS A 229 -12.11 -18.44 -5.61
N ASN A 230 -11.46 -17.32 -5.87
CA ASN A 230 -10.96 -16.98 -7.20
C ASN A 230 -9.42 -17.13 -7.31
N ARG A 231 -8.66 -17.47 -6.22
CA ARG A 231 -7.19 -17.42 -6.23
C ARG A 231 -6.46 -18.02 -5.06
N ASN A 232 -5.14 -18.22 -5.32
CA ASN A 232 -4.13 -18.27 -4.27
C ASN A 232 -3.84 -16.85 -3.79
N ILE A 233 -4.19 -16.51 -2.55
CA ILE A 233 -3.81 -15.25 -1.93
C ILE A 233 -2.33 -15.35 -1.56
N PRO A 234 -1.47 -14.49 -2.10
CA PRO A 234 -0.06 -14.60 -1.81
C PRO A 234 0.28 -14.18 -0.39
N HIS A 235 -0.18 -13.00 0.06
CA HIS A 235 0.21 -12.43 1.35
C HIS A 235 -0.96 -11.69 2.01
N LEU A 236 -1.11 -11.87 3.33
CA LEU A 236 -2.04 -11.11 4.16
C LEU A 236 -1.21 -10.32 5.17
N ILE A 237 -1.32 -9.00 5.15
CA ILE A 237 -0.65 -8.09 6.06
C ILE A 237 -1.68 -7.38 6.93
N ILE A 238 -1.52 -7.48 8.27
CA ILE A 238 -2.31 -6.66 9.19
C ILE A 238 -1.70 -5.27 9.22
N GLU A 239 -2.46 -4.29 8.78
CA GLU A 239 -2.05 -2.89 8.74
C GLU A 239 -2.83 -2.06 9.77
N ALA A 240 -2.55 -2.29 11.05
CA ALA A 240 -3.19 -1.58 12.15
C ALA A 240 -2.32 -0.47 12.71
N HIS A 241 -2.89 0.69 12.98
CA HIS A 241 -2.20 1.84 13.58
C HIS A 241 -2.07 1.67 15.11
N ARG A 242 -1.04 0.93 15.54
CA ARG A 242 -0.78 0.62 16.94
C ARG A 242 -0.84 1.84 17.86
N ASN A 243 -0.09 2.88 17.53
CA ASN A 243 0.02 4.06 18.40
C ASN A 243 -1.28 4.88 18.47
N ARG A 244 -2.05 4.91 17.38
CA ARG A 244 -3.33 5.63 17.33
C ARG A 244 -4.38 5.00 18.25
N HIS A 245 -4.32 3.68 18.44
CA HIS A 245 -5.31 2.91 19.19
C HIS A 245 -4.76 2.33 20.50
N ASN A 246 -3.50 2.60 20.85
CA ASN A 246 -2.82 2.09 22.05
C ASN A 246 -2.80 0.56 22.13
N TYR A 247 -2.69 -0.14 21.02
CA TYR A 247 -2.60 -1.60 20.99
C TYR A 247 -1.27 -2.10 21.60
N SER A 248 -1.36 -3.11 22.44
CA SER A 248 -0.22 -3.83 23.00
C SER A 248 0.35 -4.85 22.00
N ASP A 249 1.52 -5.42 22.30
CA ASP A 249 2.08 -6.53 21.51
C ASP A 249 1.20 -7.77 21.58
N ASP A 250 0.53 -8.01 22.71
CA ASP A 250 -0.41 -9.12 22.90
C ASP A 250 -1.67 -8.93 22.04
N ASP A 251 -2.19 -7.72 21.90
CA ASP A 251 -3.31 -7.43 21.02
C ASP A 251 -2.97 -7.75 19.54
N LEU A 252 -1.77 -7.35 19.10
CA LEU A 252 -1.27 -7.66 17.77
C LEU A 252 -1.09 -9.17 17.55
N ALA A 253 -0.47 -9.87 18.53
CA ALA A 253 -0.28 -11.30 18.47
C ALA A 253 -1.61 -12.07 18.41
N ASN A 254 -2.58 -11.71 19.25
CA ASN A 254 -3.92 -12.29 19.25
C ASN A 254 -4.66 -12.01 17.94
N ASN A 255 -4.47 -10.82 17.34
CA ASN A 255 -5.09 -10.48 16.07
C ASN A 255 -4.51 -11.30 14.90
N ILE A 256 -3.22 -11.62 14.92
CA ILE A 256 -2.61 -12.55 13.97
C ILE A 256 -3.25 -13.94 14.08
N LEU A 257 -3.46 -14.43 15.31
CA LEU A 257 -4.13 -15.72 15.53
C LEU A 257 -5.56 -15.70 15.01
N LYS A 258 -6.31 -14.65 15.32
CA LYS A 258 -7.68 -14.42 14.84
C LYS A 258 -7.75 -14.42 13.30
N LEU A 259 -6.83 -13.69 12.64
CA LEU A 259 -6.78 -13.65 11.18
C LEU A 259 -6.46 -15.02 10.58
N ARG A 260 -5.55 -15.80 11.21
CA ARG A 260 -5.25 -17.17 10.79
C ARG A 260 -6.48 -18.09 10.88
N GLU A 261 -7.31 -17.95 11.90
CA GLU A 261 -8.56 -18.71 12.01
C GLU A 261 -9.54 -18.32 10.89
N ILE A 262 -9.67 -17.02 10.60
CA ILE A 262 -10.50 -16.52 9.51
C ILE A 262 -9.99 -17.01 8.15
N ALA A 263 -8.67 -17.02 7.94
CA ALA A 263 -8.05 -17.37 6.66
C ALA A 263 -7.87 -18.89 6.42
N LYS A 264 -8.23 -19.73 7.37
CA LYS A 264 -8.28 -21.20 7.19
C LYS A 264 -9.44 -21.68 6.32
N LEU A 265 -10.04 -20.79 5.60
CA LEU A 265 -11.18 -21.02 4.72
C LEU A 265 -10.85 -21.96 3.55
#